data_4565d29c85ee647811fcb9a3398415e3
#
_entry.id   4565d29c85ee647811fcb9a3398415e3
#
_cell.length_a   1.000
_cell.length_b   1.000
_cell.length_c   1.000
_cell.angle_alpha   90.00
_cell.angle_beta   90.00
_cell.angle_gamma   90.00
#
_symmetry.space_group_name_H-M   'P 1'
#
loop_
_entity.id
_entity.type
_entity.pdbx_description
1 polymer ?
#
loop_
_entity_poly.entity_id
_entity_poly.type
_entity_poly.pdbx_seq_one_letter_code
_entity_poly.pdbx_strand_id
1 'polypeptide(L)'
;MRGLPIGRWACLKKASSEGMHSAAAEEGRVEDLARLALQRWGVVFREILSRESLLPTWRELHQALRRLEARGEIRGGRFVSGFLGEQFATTEAIAGIRAVRNSPESDETILIAAADPLNLSGIITPGSRVSAQSTTVIAYKAGVPLFSGDLGEVRSRLQKA
;
A
#
# COMPACT_ATOMS: atom_id res chain seq x y z
N MET A 1 10.98 3.49 -42.19
CA MET A 1 9.84 3.60 -41.25
C MET A 1 10.33 3.29 -39.84
N ARG A 2 10.40 4.26 -38.94
CA ARG A 2 10.70 4.01 -37.52
C ARG A 2 9.43 3.47 -36.88
N GLY A 3 9.45 2.21 -36.41
CA GLY A 3 8.34 1.63 -35.69
C GLY A 3 8.01 2.44 -34.44
N LEU A 4 6.74 2.69 -34.19
CA LEU A 4 6.27 3.32 -32.95
C LEU A 4 6.63 2.40 -31.77
N PRO A 5 7.17 2.94 -30.68
CA PRO A 5 7.49 2.13 -29.52
C PRO A 5 6.20 1.49 -28.96
N ILE A 6 6.24 0.19 -28.73
CA ILE A 6 5.15 -0.56 -28.14
C ILE A 6 5.10 -0.22 -26.63
N GLY A 7 3.98 0.33 -26.15
CA GLY A 7 3.80 0.68 -24.74
C GLY A 7 2.43 1.30 -24.45
N ARG A 8 2.10 1.42 -23.18
CA ARG A 8 0.91 2.17 -22.75
C ARG A 8 1.30 3.65 -22.65
N TRP A 9 0.67 4.48 -23.47
CA TRP A 9 0.90 5.91 -23.49
C TRP A 9 -0.27 6.63 -22.81
N ALA A 10 0.04 7.57 -21.93
CA ALA A 10 -0.94 8.46 -21.33
C ALA A 10 -0.53 9.91 -21.64
N CYS A 11 -1.51 10.73 -21.99
CA CYS A 11 -1.29 12.17 -22.14
C CYS A 11 -1.21 12.80 -20.76
N LEU A 12 -0.02 13.26 -20.37
CA LEU A 12 0.16 14.07 -19.18
C LEU A 12 -0.24 15.50 -19.51
N LYS A 13 -1.36 15.97 -18.96
CA LYS A 13 -1.68 17.38 -19.03
C LYS A 13 -0.63 18.16 -18.26
N LYS A 14 0.05 19.09 -18.93
CA LYS A 14 0.96 20.02 -18.27
C LYS A 14 0.15 20.82 -17.25
N ALA A 15 0.52 20.77 -15.98
CA ALA A 15 -0.10 21.64 -14.99
C ALA A 15 0.10 23.08 -15.45
N SER A 16 -0.98 23.79 -15.71
CA SER A 16 -0.90 25.21 -16.02
C SER A 16 -0.38 25.93 -14.78
N SER A 17 0.79 26.52 -14.88
CA SER A 17 1.43 27.29 -13.81
C SER A 17 0.73 28.61 -13.48
N GLU A 18 -0.41 28.89 -14.11
CA GLU A 18 -1.16 30.14 -14.01
C GLU A 18 -2.46 30.01 -13.22
N GLY A 19 -2.43 29.35 -12.09
CA GLY A 19 -3.61 29.29 -11.21
C GLY A 19 -3.18 29.47 -9.77
N MET A 20 -3.34 30.68 -9.26
CA MET A 20 -3.30 31.06 -7.85
C MET A 20 -3.02 29.89 -6.89
N HIS A 21 -1.78 29.79 -6.42
CA HIS A 21 -1.43 28.97 -5.25
C HIS A 21 -2.05 29.63 -4.00
N SER A 22 -3.38 29.56 -3.87
CA SER A 22 -4.01 29.91 -2.62
C SER A 22 -3.75 28.80 -1.60
N ALA A 23 -3.58 29.14 -0.34
CA ALA A 23 -3.43 28.16 0.74
C ALA A 23 -4.56 27.11 0.70
N ALA A 24 -5.79 27.54 0.38
CA ALA A 24 -6.95 26.66 0.23
C ALA A 24 -6.81 25.64 -0.94
N ALA A 25 -6.23 26.05 -2.08
CA ALA A 25 -5.97 25.14 -3.19
C ALA A 25 -4.88 24.11 -2.84
N GLU A 26 -3.86 24.52 -2.10
CA GLU A 26 -2.82 23.61 -1.62
C GLU A 26 -3.35 22.62 -0.58
N GLU A 27 -4.17 23.08 0.37
CA GLU A 27 -4.85 22.19 1.33
C GLU A 27 -5.76 21.17 0.63
N GLY A 28 -6.52 21.59 -0.38
CA GLY A 28 -7.33 20.69 -1.20
C GLY A 28 -6.49 19.63 -1.89
N ARG A 29 -5.35 20.03 -2.47
CA ARG A 29 -4.41 19.11 -3.10
C ARG A 29 -3.85 18.08 -2.12
N VAL A 30 -3.49 18.49 -0.90
CA VAL A 30 -3.00 17.58 0.13
C VAL A 30 -4.09 16.58 0.56
N GLU A 31 -5.34 17.03 0.69
CA GLU A 31 -6.46 16.12 0.98
C GLU A 31 -6.71 15.10 -0.14
N ASP A 32 -6.63 15.51 -1.39
CA ASP A 32 -6.79 14.59 -2.53
C ASP A 32 -5.66 13.54 -2.56
N LEU A 33 -4.44 13.94 -2.27
CA LEU A 33 -3.32 13.01 -2.14
C LEU A 33 -3.50 12.05 -0.95
N ALA A 34 -4.03 12.53 0.18
CA ALA A 34 -4.38 11.68 1.32
C ALA A 34 -5.48 10.66 0.95
N ARG A 35 -6.52 11.06 0.18
CA ARG A 35 -7.54 10.13 -0.32
C ARG A 35 -6.96 9.09 -1.28
N LEU A 36 -6.08 9.50 -2.20
CA LEU A 36 -5.40 8.56 -3.10
C LEU A 36 -4.56 7.54 -2.34
N ALA A 37 -3.83 7.99 -1.31
CA ALA A 37 -3.08 7.09 -0.45
C ALA A 37 -3.99 6.09 0.29
N LEU A 38 -5.12 6.55 0.81
CA LEU A 38 -6.13 5.70 1.45
C LEU A 38 -6.76 4.71 0.48
N GLN A 39 -7.08 5.12 -0.75
CA GLN A 39 -7.58 4.21 -1.79
C GLN A 39 -6.58 3.12 -2.15
N ARG A 40 -5.29 3.46 -2.17
CA ARG A 40 -4.22 2.51 -2.49
C ARG A 40 -3.96 1.52 -1.37
N TRP A 41 -3.90 2.00 -0.12
CA TRP A 41 -3.44 1.22 1.02
C TRP A 41 -4.57 0.72 1.93
N GLY A 42 -5.74 1.33 1.87
CA GLY A 42 -6.86 1.07 2.79
C GLY A 42 -6.59 1.55 4.21
N VAL A 43 -5.39 1.31 4.73
CA VAL A 43 -4.88 1.80 6.02
C VAL A 43 -3.59 2.56 5.78
N VAL A 44 -3.49 3.78 6.33
CA VAL A 44 -2.31 4.63 6.18
C VAL A 44 -1.74 5.05 7.53
N PHE A 45 -0.43 5.13 7.62
CA PHE A 45 0.35 5.57 8.76
C PHE A 45 1.72 6.06 8.28
N ARG A 46 2.47 6.72 9.17
CA ARG A 46 3.71 7.42 8.81
C ARG A 46 4.69 6.54 8.05
N GLU A 47 4.96 5.33 8.55
CA GLU A 47 5.99 4.44 8.00
C GLU A 47 5.64 3.93 6.61
N ILE A 48 4.35 3.65 6.32
CA ILE A 48 3.96 3.20 4.98
C ILE A 48 3.99 4.37 3.99
N LEU A 49 3.53 5.55 4.39
CA LEU A 49 3.51 6.72 3.53
C LEU A 49 4.90 7.31 3.27
N SER A 50 5.87 7.11 4.17
CA SER A 50 7.26 7.53 3.95
C SER A 50 7.95 6.82 2.77
N ARG A 51 7.32 5.78 2.22
CA ARG A 51 7.81 5.06 1.02
C ARG A 51 7.31 5.65 -0.29
N GLU A 52 6.35 6.55 -0.23
CA GLU A 52 5.76 7.21 -1.39
C GLU A 52 6.53 8.50 -1.70
N SER A 53 7.11 8.58 -2.89
CA SER A 53 7.96 9.70 -3.29
C SER A 53 7.21 10.98 -3.67
N LEU A 54 5.92 10.88 -3.96
CA LEU A 54 5.10 12.00 -4.47
C LEU A 54 4.19 12.63 -3.42
N LEU A 55 4.23 12.13 -2.18
CA LEU A 55 3.38 12.64 -1.12
C LEU A 55 4.00 13.86 -0.42
N PRO A 56 3.18 14.77 0.12
CA PRO A 56 3.60 15.84 1.01
C PRO A 56 4.23 15.29 2.30
N THR A 57 4.72 16.20 3.15
CA THR A 57 5.27 15.81 4.44
C THR A 57 4.22 15.09 5.30
N TRP A 58 4.66 14.20 6.19
CA TRP A 58 3.75 13.53 7.12
C TRP A 58 2.91 14.52 7.94
N ARG A 59 3.47 15.69 8.29
CA ARG A 59 2.75 16.71 9.04
C ARG A 59 1.53 17.23 8.27
N GLU A 60 1.69 17.52 6.99
CA GLU A 60 0.62 18.02 6.13
C GLU A 60 -0.44 16.95 5.89
N LEU A 61 0.02 15.73 5.56
CA LEU A 61 -0.87 14.57 5.39
C LEU A 61 -1.66 14.26 6.66
N HIS A 62 -1.01 14.29 7.82
CA HIS A 62 -1.65 14.04 9.10
C HIS A 62 -2.77 15.05 9.38
N GLN A 63 -2.53 16.34 9.12
CA GLN A 63 -3.56 17.37 9.26
C GLN A 63 -4.74 17.13 8.29
N ALA A 64 -4.47 16.75 7.04
CA ALA A 64 -5.50 16.40 6.08
C ALA A 64 -6.31 15.16 6.54
N LEU A 65 -5.63 14.10 6.99
CA LEU A 65 -6.26 12.89 7.52
C LEU A 65 -7.15 13.18 8.74
N ARG A 66 -6.71 14.06 9.64
CA ARG A 66 -7.53 14.50 10.78
C ARG A 66 -8.78 15.27 10.34
N ARG A 67 -8.70 16.09 9.28
CA ARG A 67 -9.88 16.74 8.71
C ARG A 67 -10.85 15.74 8.09
N LEU A 68 -10.33 14.75 7.35
CA LEU A 68 -11.15 13.67 6.80
C LEU A 68 -11.84 12.86 7.90
N GLU A 69 -11.14 12.56 8.99
CA GLU A 69 -11.71 11.89 10.15
C GLU A 69 -12.80 12.71 10.82
N ALA A 70 -12.57 14.01 11.04
CA ALA A 70 -13.55 14.92 11.64
C ALA A 70 -14.84 15.03 10.82
N ARG A 71 -14.75 14.86 9.48
CA ARG A 71 -15.90 14.78 8.58
C ARG A 71 -16.55 13.38 8.54
N GLY A 72 -15.95 12.40 9.20
CA GLY A 72 -16.45 11.02 9.24
C GLY A 72 -16.16 10.20 7.98
N GLU A 73 -15.33 10.71 7.06
CA GLU A 73 -14.95 10.01 5.82
C GLU A 73 -14.07 8.80 6.10
N ILE A 74 -13.23 8.87 7.14
CA ILE A 74 -12.31 7.81 7.57
C ILE A 74 -12.35 7.63 9.08
N ARG A 75 -11.61 6.64 9.59
CA ARG A 75 -11.48 6.36 11.03
C ARG A 75 -10.02 6.33 11.46
N GLY A 76 -9.72 7.04 12.54
CA GLY A 76 -8.46 6.92 13.27
C GLY A 76 -8.48 5.73 14.22
N GLY A 77 -7.31 5.12 14.42
CA GLY A 77 -7.19 3.97 15.32
C GLY A 77 -5.82 3.30 15.26
N ARG A 78 -5.76 2.04 15.66
CA ARG A 78 -4.61 1.15 15.50
C ARG A 78 -5.06 -0.12 14.80
N PHE A 79 -4.76 -0.23 13.53
CA PHE A 79 -5.21 -1.31 12.66
C PHE A 79 -4.10 -2.32 12.36
N VAL A 80 -2.86 -1.85 12.28
CA VAL A 80 -1.67 -2.65 11.99
C VAL A 80 -0.76 -2.63 13.22
N SER A 81 -0.49 -3.79 13.81
CA SER A 81 0.39 -3.93 14.98
C SER A 81 1.85 -3.69 14.61
N GLY A 82 2.66 -3.30 15.61
CA GLY A 82 4.10 -3.07 15.41
C GLY A 82 4.48 -1.68 14.94
N PHE A 83 3.51 -0.81 14.63
CA PHE A 83 3.75 0.58 14.22
C PHE A 83 3.24 1.56 15.27
N LEU A 84 4.05 2.58 15.56
CA LEU A 84 3.73 3.61 16.54
C LEU A 84 2.96 4.77 15.88
N GLY A 85 2.20 5.50 16.70
CA GLY A 85 1.45 6.66 16.27
C GLY A 85 0.05 6.35 15.75
N GLU A 86 -0.57 7.37 15.18
CA GLU A 86 -1.93 7.27 14.64
C GLU A 86 -1.93 6.61 13.28
N GLN A 87 -2.94 5.80 13.07
CA GLN A 87 -3.23 5.14 11.80
C GLN A 87 -4.65 5.53 11.38
N PHE A 88 -4.88 5.68 10.10
CA PHE A 88 -6.17 6.04 9.53
C PHE A 88 -6.58 4.98 8.52
N ALA A 89 -7.87 4.66 8.50
CA ALA A 89 -8.41 3.63 7.64
C ALA A 89 -9.74 4.05 7.00
N THR A 90 -9.98 3.57 5.79
CA THR A 90 -11.30 3.68 5.17
C THR A 90 -12.28 2.72 5.85
N THR A 91 -13.57 3.01 5.74
CA THR A 91 -14.62 2.14 6.28
C THR A 91 -14.57 0.74 5.67
N GLU A 92 -14.29 0.67 4.35
CA GLU A 92 -14.17 -0.58 3.61
C GLU A 92 -12.97 -1.41 4.11
N ALA A 93 -11.83 -0.77 4.34
CA ALA A 93 -10.65 -1.46 4.87
C ALA A 93 -10.91 -2.04 6.27
N ILE A 94 -11.60 -1.29 7.14
CA ILE A 94 -11.98 -1.78 8.47
C ILE A 94 -12.93 -2.98 8.36
N ALA A 95 -13.91 -2.90 7.46
CA ALA A 95 -14.83 -4.03 7.22
C ALA A 95 -14.07 -5.26 6.71
N GLY A 96 -13.12 -5.08 5.77
CA GLY A 96 -12.27 -6.14 5.25
C GLY A 96 -11.40 -6.78 6.33
N ILE A 97 -10.72 -5.97 7.17
CA ILE A 97 -9.91 -6.47 8.29
C ILE A 97 -10.76 -7.30 9.26
N ARG A 98 -11.97 -6.83 9.59
CA ARG A 98 -12.90 -7.57 10.47
C ARG A 98 -13.36 -8.88 9.83
N ALA A 99 -13.68 -8.87 8.55
CA ALA A 99 -14.08 -10.06 7.82
C ALA A 99 -12.97 -11.13 7.84
N VAL A 100 -11.74 -10.74 7.50
CA VAL A 100 -10.57 -11.63 7.54
C VAL A 100 -10.30 -12.16 8.95
N ARG A 101 -10.37 -11.31 9.97
CA ARG A 101 -10.17 -11.72 11.37
C ARG A 101 -11.19 -12.74 11.84
N ASN A 102 -12.42 -12.69 11.34
CA ASN A 102 -13.51 -13.58 11.70
C ASN A 102 -13.60 -14.83 10.80
N SER A 103 -12.81 -14.89 9.74
CA SER A 103 -12.73 -16.05 8.86
C SER A 103 -11.84 -17.13 9.48
N PRO A 104 -12.13 -18.41 9.25
CA PRO A 104 -11.20 -19.48 9.63
C PRO A 104 -9.86 -19.29 8.92
N GLU A 105 -8.78 -19.65 9.58
CA GLU A 105 -7.46 -19.64 8.95
C GLU A 105 -7.45 -20.61 7.76
N SER A 106 -6.99 -20.11 6.61
CA SER A 106 -6.82 -20.95 5.42
C SER A 106 -5.50 -21.71 5.50
N ASP A 107 -5.56 -23.01 5.27
CA ASP A 107 -4.37 -23.84 5.10
C ASP A 107 -3.72 -23.71 3.72
N GLU A 108 -4.36 -22.96 2.82
CA GLU A 108 -3.88 -22.73 1.46
C GLU A 108 -2.59 -21.89 1.46
N THR A 109 -1.59 -22.36 0.72
CA THR A 109 -0.39 -21.61 0.45
C THR A 109 -0.49 -20.90 -0.89
N ILE A 110 -0.38 -19.57 -0.85
CA ILE A 110 -0.47 -18.71 -2.03
C ILE A 110 0.95 -18.30 -2.44
N LEU A 111 1.24 -18.41 -3.74
CA LEU A 111 2.50 -17.93 -4.32
C LEU A 111 2.27 -16.61 -5.03
N ILE A 112 3.04 -15.60 -4.67
CA ILE A 112 3.04 -14.30 -5.38
C ILE A 112 4.45 -13.97 -5.87
N ALA A 113 4.54 -13.25 -6.97
CA ALA A 113 5.82 -12.71 -7.44
C ALA A 113 6.34 -11.66 -6.45
N ALA A 114 7.65 -11.62 -6.21
CA ALA A 114 8.22 -10.60 -5.33
C ALA A 114 8.04 -9.17 -5.89
N ALA A 115 7.84 -9.04 -7.20
CA ALA A 115 7.52 -7.78 -7.87
C ALA A 115 6.03 -7.36 -7.75
N ASP A 116 5.18 -8.22 -7.18
CA ASP A 116 3.76 -7.93 -6.99
C ASP A 116 3.60 -6.81 -5.94
N PRO A 117 2.70 -5.84 -6.17
CA PRO A 117 2.36 -4.81 -5.16
C PRO A 117 1.90 -5.37 -3.81
N LEU A 118 1.36 -6.59 -3.77
CA LEU A 118 1.01 -7.31 -2.54
C LEU A 118 2.22 -7.83 -1.75
N ASN A 119 3.44 -7.70 -2.29
CA ASN A 119 4.65 -8.02 -1.54
C ASN A 119 4.90 -6.99 -0.42
N LEU A 120 4.32 -7.23 0.72
CA LEU A 120 4.49 -6.43 1.93
C LEU A 120 5.47 -7.04 2.93
N SER A 121 6.27 -8.06 2.50
CA SER A 121 7.30 -8.71 3.31
C SER A 121 8.36 -7.72 3.78
N GLY A 122 8.60 -7.66 5.08
CA GLY A 122 9.52 -6.70 5.70
C GLY A 122 9.07 -5.22 5.57
N ILE A 123 7.81 -4.98 5.22
CA ILE A 123 7.17 -3.65 5.25
C ILE A 123 6.17 -3.59 6.40
N ILE A 124 5.18 -4.46 6.39
CA ILE A 124 4.18 -4.60 7.46
C ILE A 124 4.31 -5.94 8.20
N THR A 125 4.97 -6.93 7.62
CA THR A 125 5.28 -8.20 8.27
C THR A 125 6.69 -8.17 8.87
N PRO A 126 6.95 -8.89 9.97
CA PRO A 126 8.31 -9.05 10.50
C PRO A 126 9.24 -9.70 9.48
N GLY A 127 10.56 -9.48 9.66
CA GLY A 127 11.60 -10.07 8.85
C GLY A 127 12.21 -9.13 7.82
N SER A 128 13.10 -9.67 7.00
CA SER A 128 13.80 -8.92 5.97
C SER A 128 12.90 -8.65 4.78
N ARG A 129 13.08 -7.48 4.17
CA ARG A 129 12.39 -7.15 2.93
C ARG A 129 12.82 -8.08 1.79
N VAL A 130 11.86 -8.65 1.10
CA VAL A 130 12.09 -9.35 -0.17
C VAL A 130 12.07 -8.33 -1.30
N SER A 131 13.20 -8.20 -2.00
CA SER A 131 13.33 -7.27 -3.13
C SER A 131 12.39 -7.64 -4.28
N ALA A 132 11.83 -6.62 -4.95
CA ALA A 132 10.94 -6.77 -6.09
C ALA A 132 11.71 -7.26 -7.34
N GLN A 133 12.06 -8.54 -7.38
CA GLN A 133 12.72 -9.20 -8.52
C GLN A 133 11.71 -10.09 -9.23
N SER A 134 11.71 -10.04 -10.55
CA SER A 134 10.73 -10.78 -11.39
C SER A 134 10.88 -12.31 -11.29
N THR A 135 12.06 -12.81 -10.95
CA THR A 135 12.34 -14.24 -10.83
C THR A 135 12.07 -14.80 -9.45
N THR A 136 11.89 -13.94 -8.45
CA THR A 136 11.65 -14.34 -7.06
C THR A 136 10.16 -14.45 -6.79
N VAL A 137 9.74 -15.54 -6.16
CA VAL A 137 8.38 -15.75 -5.64
C VAL A 137 8.42 -15.87 -4.12
N ILE A 138 7.31 -15.54 -3.48
CA ILE A 138 7.11 -15.62 -2.05
C ILE A 138 5.92 -16.54 -1.78
N ALA A 139 6.10 -17.49 -0.89
CA ALA A 139 5.02 -18.34 -0.39
C ALA A 139 4.40 -17.69 0.85
N TYR A 140 3.08 -17.51 0.83
CA TYR A 140 2.29 -17.01 1.94
C TYR A 140 1.34 -18.07 2.44
N LYS A 141 1.17 -18.19 3.75
CA LYS A 141 0.10 -18.95 4.38
C LYS A 141 -0.60 -18.05 5.40
N ALA A 142 -1.90 -17.98 5.34
CA ALA A 142 -2.72 -17.11 6.21
C ALA A 142 -2.19 -15.66 6.30
N GLY A 143 -1.72 -15.10 5.17
CA GLY A 143 -1.16 -13.74 5.10
C GLY A 143 0.26 -13.57 5.64
N VAL A 144 0.90 -14.64 6.14
CA VAL A 144 2.26 -14.61 6.67
C VAL A 144 3.24 -15.15 5.63
N PRO A 145 4.33 -14.42 5.29
CA PRO A 145 5.36 -14.93 4.39
C PRO A 145 6.13 -16.06 5.08
N LEU A 146 6.21 -17.22 4.42
CA LEU A 146 6.94 -18.39 4.92
C LEU A 146 8.40 -18.38 4.47
N PHE A 147 8.61 -18.29 3.16
CA PHE A 147 9.92 -18.24 2.52
C PHE A 147 9.82 -17.68 1.11
N SER A 148 10.95 -17.30 0.57
CA SER A 148 11.08 -16.78 -0.80
C SER A 148 12.26 -17.44 -1.51
N GLY A 149 12.22 -17.45 -2.84
CA GLY A 149 13.26 -17.99 -3.69
C GLY A 149 12.83 -18.02 -5.15
N ASP A 150 13.54 -18.75 -6.01
CA ASP A 150 13.02 -19.03 -7.34
C ASP A 150 11.83 -20.00 -7.28
N LEU A 151 11.03 -20.03 -8.34
CA LEU A 151 9.79 -20.81 -8.38
C LEU A 151 10.04 -22.32 -8.17
N GLY A 152 11.15 -22.87 -8.70
CA GLY A 152 11.50 -24.29 -8.54
C GLY A 152 11.87 -24.63 -7.11
N GLU A 153 12.68 -23.79 -6.48
CA GLU A 153 13.08 -23.95 -5.08
C GLU A 153 11.86 -23.87 -4.14
N VAL A 154 11.01 -22.87 -4.34
CA VAL A 154 9.80 -22.68 -3.52
C VAL A 154 8.85 -23.86 -3.64
N ARG A 155 8.60 -24.36 -4.86
CA ARG A 155 7.75 -25.54 -5.10
C ARG A 155 8.33 -26.79 -4.44
N SER A 156 9.66 -27.00 -4.55
CA SER A 156 10.31 -28.16 -3.92
C SER A 156 10.21 -28.14 -2.40
N ARG A 157 10.27 -26.96 -1.79
CA ARG A 157 10.08 -26.81 -0.33
C ARG A 157 8.65 -27.11 0.10
N LEU A 158 7.66 -26.66 -0.68
CA LEU A 158 6.25 -26.91 -0.38
C LEU A 158 5.86 -28.40 -0.49
N GLN A 159 6.52 -29.15 -1.37
CA GLN A 159 6.26 -30.59 -1.50
C GLN A 159 6.87 -31.42 -0.34
N LYS A 160 7.80 -30.83 0.42
CA LYS A 160 8.48 -31.49 1.55
C LYS A 160 7.92 -31.10 2.92
N ALA A 161 7.05 -30.09 2.97
CA ALA A 161 6.43 -29.57 4.17
C ALA A 161 5.05 -30.17 4.41
#